data_85b068ba0e329f982642b6ff08264394
#
_entry.id   85b068ba0e329f982642b6ff08264394
#
_cell.length_a   1.000
_cell.length_b   1.000
_cell.length_c   1.000
_cell.angle_alpha   90.00
_cell.angle_beta   90.00
_cell.angle_gamma   90.00
#
_symmetry.space_group_name_H-M   'P 1'
#
loop_
_entity.id
_entity.type
_entity.pdbx_description
1 polymer ?
#
loop_
_entity_poly.entity_id
_entity_poly.type
_entity_poly.pdbx_seq_one_letter_code
_entity_poly.pdbx_strand_id
1 'polypeptide(L)'
;RQSGGAGIKVRVVKGANLAMEHVDAAIHGWPVATYSTKLESDTNYKRVLNWALTPERTDAVRIGVAGHNLFDVAWAWLLATERHVDNRVEFEMLQGMATAQADVVKRDVGGLLLYTPVVHPREFDSAISYLVRRLEENASSENFMSGLFELASNGAVFAREEGRFRASLAALDDRVPGPNRPQHLSLIQL
;
A
#
# COMPACT_ATOMS: atom_id res chain seq x y z
N ARG A 1 -12.33 2.19 21.52
CA ARG A 1 -11.67 2.84 22.65
C ARG A 1 -12.69 3.44 23.64
N GLN A 2 -13.75 4.05 23.15
CA GLN A 2 -14.84 4.54 24.00
C GLN A 2 -15.47 3.46 24.88
N SER A 3 -15.39 2.18 24.45
CA SER A 3 -15.86 1.02 25.21
C SER A 3 -14.73 0.33 26.00
N GLY A 4 -13.58 0.97 26.22
CA GLY A 4 -12.45 0.40 26.96
C GLY A 4 -11.54 -0.54 26.12
N GLY A 5 -11.73 -0.60 24.81
CA GLY A 5 -10.93 -1.43 23.91
C GLY A 5 -9.48 -0.93 23.74
N ALA A 6 -8.56 -1.85 23.42
CA ALA A 6 -7.19 -1.54 23.04
C ALA A 6 -7.13 -0.80 21.68
N GLY A 7 -6.11 0.03 21.50
CA GLY A 7 -5.78 0.58 20.18
C GLY A 7 -5.36 -0.53 19.20
N ILE A 8 -5.66 -0.33 17.92
CA ILE A 8 -5.25 -1.24 16.84
C ILE A 8 -4.36 -0.50 15.85
N LYS A 9 -3.60 -1.27 15.06
CA LYS A 9 -2.87 -0.78 13.89
C LYS A 9 -3.55 -1.31 12.62
N VAL A 10 -3.81 -0.44 11.68
CA VAL A 10 -4.32 -0.77 10.35
C VAL A 10 -3.26 -0.43 9.31
N ARG A 11 -2.90 -1.42 8.49
CA ARG A 11 -1.99 -1.22 7.36
C ARG A 11 -2.78 -0.82 6.12
N VAL A 12 -2.36 0.26 5.48
CA VAL A 12 -2.87 0.68 4.18
C VAL A 12 -1.84 0.30 3.12
N VAL A 13 -2.27 -0.46 2.13
CA VAL A 13 -1.44 -0.99 1.04
C VAL A 13 -2.23 -0.98 -0.27
N LYS A 14 -1.56 -0.83 -1.41
CA LYS A 14 -2.24 -0.84 -2.72
C LYS A 14 -2.74 -2.24 -3.12
N GLY A 15 -2.16 -3.27 -2.55
CA GLY A 15 -2.44 -4.65 -2.89
C GLY A 15 -1.41 -5.23 -3.87
N ALA A 16 -1.30 -6.54 -3.84
CA ALA A 16 -0.23 -7.25 -4.50
C ALA A 16 -0.66 -8.54 -5.17
N ASN A 17 -1.94 -8.88 -5.13
CA ASN A 17 -2.46 -10.14 -5.66
C ASN A 17 -3.42 -9.91 -6.84
N LEU A 18 -3.18 -8.87 -7.63
CA LEU A 18 -4.07 -8.50 -8.72
C LEU A 18 -4.35 -9.66 -9.68
N ALA A 19 -3.31 -10.37 -10.12
CA ALA A 19 -3.46 -11.51 -11.01
C ALA A 19 -4.30 -12.64 -10.39
N MET A 20 -4.07 -12.95 -9.11
CA MET A 20 -4.83 -13.96 -8.37
C MET A 20 -6.30 -13.58 -8.21
N GLU A 21 -6.59 -12.32 -7.89
CA GLU A 21 -7.96 -11.82 -7.78
C GLU A 21 -8.72 -11.92 -9.10
N HIS A 22 -8.05 -11.68 -10.24
CA HIS A 22 -8.64 -11.87 -11.56
C HIS A 22 -8.92 -13.35 -11.86
N VAL A 23 -8.00 -14.25 -11.54
CA VAL A 23 -8.16 -15.71 -11.73
C VAL A 23 -9.31 -16.23 -10.87
N ASP A 24 -9.34 -15.87 -9.58
CA ASP A 24 -10.41 -16.30 -8.67
C ASP A 24 -11.78 -15.79 -9.12
N ALA A 25 -11.85 -14.52 -9.54
CA ALA A 25 -13.08 -13.94 -10.07
C ALA A 25 -13.56 -14.70 -11.32
N ALA A 26 -12.64 -15.03 -12.24
CA ALA A 26 -12.98 -15.76 -13.47
C ALA A 26 -13.46 -17.20 -13.18
N ILE A 27 -12.77 -17.92 -12.29
CA ILE A 27 -13.13 -19.30 -11.93
C ILE A 27 -14.51 -19.38 -11.28
N HIS A 28 -14.83 -18.42 -10.42
CA HIS A 28 -16.07 -18.45 -9.65
C HIS A 28 -17.21 -17.61 -10.25
N GLY A 29 -16.98 -16.91 -11.36
CA GLY A 29 -17.95 -15.99 -11.97
C GLY A 29 -18.26 -14.78 -11.07
N TRP A 30 -17.30 -14.34 -10.26
CA TRP A 30 -17.47 -13.21 -9.36
C TRP A 30 -17.08 -11.88 -10.03
N PRO A 31 -17.64 -10.75 -9.59
CA PRO A 31 -17.09 -9.44 -9.92
C PRO A 31 -15.65 -9.32 -9.42
N VAL A 32 -14.78 -8.69 -10.19
CA VAL A 32 -13.40 -8.42 -9.78
C VAL A 32 -13.40 -7.43 -8.62
N ALA A 33 -12.73 -7.78 -7.52
CA ALA A 33 -12.70 -6.96 -6.30
C ALA A 33 -11.79 -5.73 -6.43
N THR A 34 -10.77 -5.81 -7.29
CA THR A 34 -9.76 -4.77 -7.47
C THR A 34 -10.20 -3.69 -8.46
N TYR A 35 -9.53 -2.55 -8.43
CA TYR A 35 -9.70 -1.52 -9.44
C TYR A 35 -9.15 -1.97 -10.80
N SER A 36 -9.73 -1.42 -11.87
CA SER A 36 -9.37 -1.80 -13.24
C SER A 36 -8.06 -1.17 -13.72
N THR A 37 -7.70 -0.03 -13.15
CA THR A 37 -6.53 0.73 -13.56
C THR A 37 -5.59 1.07 -12.40
N LYS A 38 -4.32 1.27 -12.75
CA LYS A 38 -3.32 1.76 -11.80
C LYS A 38 -3.70 3.15 -11.24
N LEU A 39 -4.22 4.03 -12.09
CA LEU A 39 -4.66 5.37 -11.67
C LEU A 39 -5.72 5.29 -10.56
N GLU A 40 -6.73 4.44 -10.74
CA GLU A 40 -7.78 4.24 -9.73
C GLU A 40 -7.23 3.68 -8.43
N SER A 41 -6.33 2.67 -8.50
CA SER A 41 -5.67 2.10 -7.32
C SER A 41 -4.82 3.15 -6.58
N ASP A 42 -4.02 3.91 -7.31
CA ASP A 42 -3.16 4.96 -6.74
C ASP A 42 -4.00 6.10 -6.13
N THR A 43 -5.10 6.48 -6.78
CA THR A 43 -6.04 7.48 -6.26
C THR A 43 -6.73 6.99 -4.99
N ASN A 44 -7.21 5.74 -4.99
CA ASN A 44 -7.88 5.19 -3.81
C ASN A 44 -6.93 5.03 -2.61
N TYR A 45 -5.69 4.65 -2.85
CA TYR A 45 -4.67 4.61 -1.80
C TYR A 45 -4.51 5.98 -1.12
N LYS A 46 -4.39 7.04 -1.93
CA LYS A 46 -4.33 8.41 -1.42
C LYS A 46 -5.61 8.84 -0.73
N ARG A 47 -6.77 8.46 -1.26
CA ARG A 47 -8.07 8.74 -0.64
C ARG A 47 -8.16 8.13 0.76
N VAL A 48 -7.79 6.86 0.91
CA VAL A 48 -7.80 6.17 2.20
C VAL A 48 -6.83 6.83 3.18
N LEU A 49 -5.62 7.16 2.76
CA LEU A 49 -4.65 7.85 3.61
C LEU A 49 -5.12 9.26 3.99
N ASN A 50 -5.62 10.03 3.02
CA ASN A 50 -6.15 11.37 3.28
C ASN A 50 -7.30 11.35 4.30
N TRP A 51 -8.17 10.35 4.18
CA TRP A 51 -9.26 10.13 5.13
C TRP A 51 -8.75 9.67 6.51
N ALA A 52 -7.80 8.73 6.56
CA ALA A 52 -7.36 8.10 7.80
C ALA A 52 -6.43 8.98 8.64
N LEU A 53 -5.59 9.80 8.00
CA LEU A 53 -4.57 10.61 8.67
C LEU A 53 -5.16 11.90 9.22
N THR A 54 -6.08 11.79 10.18
CA THR A 54 -6.61 12.91 10.95
C THR A 54 -6.52 12.64 12.45
N PRO A 55 -6.45 13.67 13.32
CA PRO A 55 -6.36 13.49 14.76
C PRO A 55 -7.47 12.61 15.32
N GLU A 56 -8.71 12.82 14.89
CA GLU A 56 -9.89 12.11 15.40
C GLU A 56 -9.84 10.62 15.09
N ARG A 57 -9.31 10.24 13.90
CA ARG A 57 -9.24 8.83 13.45
C ARG A 57 -8.03 8.12 13.99
N THR A 58 -6.92 8.82 14.12
CA THR A 58 -5.68 8.25 14.64
C THR A 58 -5.62 8.16 16.17
N ASP A 59 -6.59 8.70 16.89
CA ASP A 59 -6.65 8.57 18.35
C ASP A 59 -6.70 7.10 18.82
N ALA A 60 -7.49 6.28 18.15
CA ALA A 60 -7.64 4.85 18.50
C ALA A 60 -6.94 3.89 17.52
N VAL A 61 -6.58 4.37 16.33
CA VAL A 61 -6.03 3.56 15.24
C VAL A 61 -4.69 4.13 14.80
N ARG A 62 -3.62 3.32 14.88
CA ARG A 62 -2.34 3.65 14.25
C ARG A 62 -2.40 3.25 12.78
N ILE A 63 -1.79 4.05 11.91
CA ILE A 63 -1.79 3.79 10.47
C ILE A 63 -0.41 3.32 10.03
N GLY A 64 -0.37 2.11 9.45
CA GLY A 64 0.80 1.61 8.72
C GLY A 64 0.72 2.02 7.25
N VAL A 65 1.64 2.85 6.80
CA VAL A 65 1.76 3.30 5.40
C VAL A 65 2.73 2.36 4.70
N ALA A 66 2.20 1.39 3.94
CA ALA A 66 3.00 0.36 3.31
C ALA A 66 3.19 0.61 1.81
N GLY A 67 4.44 0.60 1.36
CA GLY A 67 4.78 0.74 -0.06
C GLY A 67 6.20 1.21 -0.30
N HIS A 68 6.68 0.99 -1.54
CA HIS A 68 8.00 1.40 -2.02
C HIS A 68 7.96 2.64 -2.92
N ASN A 69 6.77 3.15 -3.25
CA ASN A 69 6.66 4.37 -4.06
C ASN A 69 7.05 5.58 -3.22
N LEU A 70 8.21 6.15 -3.52
CA LEU A 70 8.79 7.24 -2.74
C LEU A 70 7.96 8.54 -2.81
N PHE A 71 7.22 8.77 -3.89
CA PHE A 71 6.29 9.91 -3.97
C PHE A 71 5.13 9.75 -2.99
N ASP A 72 4.56 8.54 -2.90
CA ASP A 72 3.47 8.26 -1.96
C ASP A 72 3.96 8.30 -0.50
N VAL A 73 5.17 7.78 -0.23
CA VAL A 73 5.79 7.82 1.10
C VAL A 73 6.02 9.25 1.54
N ALA A 74 6.65 10.09 0.69
CA ALA A 74 6.90 11.49 0.99
C ALA A 74 5.61 12.28 1.20
N TRP A 75 4.61 12.05 0.33
CA TRP A 75 3.30 12.70 0.47
C TRP A 75 2.60 12.32 1.78
N ALA A 76 2.58 11.03 2.13
CA ALA A 76 1.96 10.57 3.37
C ALA A 76 2.67 11.12 4.61
N TRP A 77 4.00 11.21 4.57
CA TRP A 77 4.79 11.79 5.66
C TRP A 77 4.51 13.29 5.83
N LEU A 78 4.54 14.06 4.74
CA LEU A 78 4.22 15.48 4.77
C LEU A 78 2.79 15.73 5.27
N LEU A 79 1.82 14.95 4.79
CA LEU A 79 0.43 15.04 5.22
C LEU A 79 0.27 14.73 6.72
N ALA A 80 0.93 13.68 7.21
CA ALA A 80 0.89 13.32 8.62
C ALA A 80 1.53 14.38 9.51
N THR A 81 2.64 14.97 9.06
CA THR A 81 3.35 16.05 9.76
C THR A 81 2.50 17.33 9.81
N GLU A 82 1.93 17.73 8.67
CA GLU A 82 1.04 18.91 8.57
C GLU A 82 -0.16 18.79 9.51
N ARG A 83 -0.69 17.58 9.64
CA ARG A 83 -1.86 17.29 10.52
C ARG A 83 -1.48 16.93 11.96
N HIS A 84 -0.20 16.95 12.31
CA HIS A 84 0.30 16.60 13.64
C HIS A 84 -0.09 15.19 14.12
N VAL A 85 -0.08 14.22 13.20
CA VAL A 85 -0.38 12.81 13.47
C VAL A 85 0.77 11.87 13.12
N ASP A 86 1.95 12.39 12.84
CA ASP A 86 3.15 11.66 12.48
C ASP A 86 3.53 10.60 13.53
N ASN A 87 3.31 10.88 14.82
CA ASN A 87 3.52 9.93 15.91
C ASN A 87 2.50 8.75 15.94
N ARG A 88 1.50 8.78 15.09
CA ARG A 88 0.47 7.73 14.90
C ARG A 88 0.65 6.95 13.61
N VAL A 89 1.67 7.29 12.83
CA VAL A 89 1.98 6.67 11.54
C VAL A 89 3.24 5.84 11.66
N GLU A 90 3.26 4.71 11.00
CA GLU A 90 4.44 3.86 10.82
C GLU A 90 4.60 3.55 9.35
N PHE A 91 5.77 3.86 8.80
CA PHE A 91 6.10 3.51 7.42
C PHE A 91 6.61 2.09 7.33
N GLU A 92 6.18 1.38 6.28
CA GLU A 92 6.47 -0.04 6.12
C GLU A 92 6.97 -0.35 4.71
N MET A 93 8.07 -1.11 4.62
CA MET A 93 8.63 -1.59 3.36
C MET A 93 8.92 -3.08 3.41
N LEU A 94 9.08 -3.72 2.26
CA LEU A 94 9.51 -5.10 2.19
C LEU A 94 11.02 -5.20 2.45
N GLN A 95 11.41 -6.13 3.29
CA GLN A 95 12.82 -6.40 3.55
C GLN A 95 13.52 -6.91 2.28
N GLY A 96 14.73 -6.39 2.04
CA GLY A 96 15.61 -6.88 0.97
C GLY A 96 15.33 -6.32 -0.43
N MET A 97 14.27 -5.52 -0.63
CA MET A 97 13.89 -5.09 -1.98
C MET A 97 14.48 -3.75 -2.43
N ALA A 98 14.78 -2.86 -1.53
CA ALA A 98 15.28 -1.52 -1.84
C ALA A 98 16.04 -0.96 -0.63
N THR A 99 17.13 -1.60 -0.25
CA THR A 99 17.83 -1.32 1.02
C THR A 99 18.29 0.12 1.14
N ALA A 100 18.92 0.67 0.10
CA ALA A 100 19.40 2.05 0.13
C ALA A 100 18.25 3.07 0.27
N GLN A 101 17.14 2.85 -0.42
CA GLN A 101 15.96 3.71 -0.32
C GLN A 101 15.30 3.56 1.05
N ALA A 102 15.22 2.34 1.59
CA ALA A 102 14.70 2.07 2.92
C ALA A 102 15.52 2.78 4.01
N ASP A 103 16.84 2.81 3.90
CA ASP A 103 17.72 3.52 4.83
C ASP A 103 17.49 5.04 4.80
N VAL A 104 17.29 5.61 3.60
CA VAL A 104 16.95 7.03 3.44
C VAL A 104 15.59 7.32 4.08
N VAL A 105 14.56 6.56 3.73
CA VAL A 105 13.22 6.74 4.30
C VAL A 105 13.26 6.63 5.82
N LYS A 106 13.92 5.58 6.36
CA LYS A 106 14.07 5.38 7.81
C LYS A 106 14.66 6.61 8.52
N ARG A 107 15.70 7.19 7.91
CA ARG A 107 16.36 8.38 8.46
C ARG A 107 15.43 9.58 8.47
N ASP A 108 14.68 9.79 7.38
CA ASP A 108 13.89 11.00 7.16
C ASP A 108 12.56 10.97 7.94
N VAL A 109 11.92 9.79 8.07
CA VAL A 109 10.65 9.64 8.81
C VAL A 109 10.84 9.20 10.27
N GLY A 110 12.08 9.00 10.73
CA GLY A 110 12.39 8.65 12.12
C GLY A 110 12.23 7.18 12.49
N GLY A 111 11.76 6.32 11.58
CA GLY A 111 11.59 4.88 11.80
C GLY A 111 10.97 4.16 10.61
N LEU A 112 11.25 2.87 10.45
CA LEU A 112 10.73 2.06 9.35
C LEU A 112 10.53 0.61 9.80
N LEU A 113 9.35 0.06 9.56
CA LEU A 113 9.09 -1.35 9.72
C LEU A 113 9.47 -2.10 8.43
N LEU A 114 10.35 -3.08 8.54
CA LEU A 114 10.67 -3.97 7.43
C LEU A 114 9.85 -5.25 7.56
N TYR A 115 8.97 -5.47 6.57
CA TYR A 115 8.12 -6.65 6.52
C TYR A 115 8.82 -7.80 5.83
N THR A 116 8.74 -8.98 6.44
CA THR A 116 9.20 -10.25 5.86
C THR A 116 8.21 -11.36 6.22
N PRO A 117 7.98 -12.36 5.35
CA PRO A 117 7.18 -13.52 5.74
C PRO A 117 7.88 -14.29 6.86
N VAL A 118 7.13 -14.59 7.90
CA VAL A 118 7.57 -15.48 8.98
C VAL A 118 6.65 -16.69 8.98
N VAL A 119 7.21 -17.85 8.65
CA VAL A 119 6.48 -19.11 8.55
C VAL A 119 7.18 -20.19 9.35
N HIS A 120 6.42 -21.20 9.76
CA HIS A 120 7.02 -22.39 10.32
C HIS A 120 7.89 -23.10 9.25
N PRO A 121 9.05 -23.71 9.59
CA PRO A 121 9.91 -24.37 8.60
C PRO A 121 9.20 -25.38 7.69
N ARG A 122 8.15 -26.05 8.20
CA ARG A 122 7.34 -26.99 7.40
C ARG A 122 6.47 -26.32 6.34
N GLU A 123 6.27 -25.01 6.44
CA GLU A 123 5.45 -24.18 5.55
C GLU A 123 6.31 -23.25 4.69
N PHE A 124 7.58 -23.59 4.51
CA PHE A 124 8.56 -22.77 3.78
C PHE A 124 8.10 -22.47 2.35
N ASP A 125 7.38 -23.38 1.71
CA ASP A 125 6.81 -23.20 0.37
C ASP A 125 5.86 -21.99 0.30
N SER A 126 5.17 -21.68 1.40
CA SER A 126 4.31 -20.48 1.49
C SER A 126 5.15 -19.19 1.44
N ALA A 127 6.34 -19.18 2.06
CA ALA A 127 7.25 -18.06 1.98
C ALA A 127 7.85 -17.89 0.57
N ILE A 128 8.19 -19.01 -0.10
CA ILE A 128 8.66 -19.00 -1.49
C ILE A 128 7.57 -18.46 -2.41
N SER A 129 6.35 -18.97 -2.30
CA SER A 129 5.20 -18.50 -3.08
C SER A 129 4.94 -17.01 -2.88
N TYR A 130 5.09 -16.52 -1.66
CA TYR A 130 4.99 -15.09 -1.34
C TYR A 130 6.07 -14.28 -2.09
N LEU A 131 7.33 -14.73 -2.05
CA LEU A 131 8.44 -14.04 -2.69
C LEU A 131 8.32 -14.03 -4.22
N VAL A 132 7.90 -15.14 -4.82
CA VAL A 132 7.67 -15.24 -6.28
C VAL A 132 6.63 -14.21 -6.73
N ARG A 133 5.50 -14.12 -6.05
CA ARG A 133 4.47 -13.10 -6.35
C ARG A 133 5.00 -11.68 -6.24
N ARG A 134 5.90 -11.40 -5.28
CA ARG A 134 6.53 -10.06 -5.16
C ARG A 134 7.47 -9.78 -6.33
N LEU A 135 8.23 -10.75 -6.79
CA LEU A 135 9.13 -10.60 -7.94
C LEU A 135 8.32 -10.35 -9.24
N GLU A 136 7.27 -11.11 -9.48
CA GLU A 136 6.38 -10.92 -10.62
C GLU A 136 5.73 -9.53 -10.62
N GLU A 137 5.22 -9.10 -9.49
CA GLU A 137 4.63 -7.77 -9.33
C GLU A 137 5.64 -6.65 -9.62
N ASN A 138 6.87 -6.79 -9.14
CA ASN A 138 7.92 -5.79 -9.32
C ASN A 138 8.47 -5.74 -10.75
N ALA A 139 8.36 -6.84 -11.49
CA ALA A 139 8.75 -6.90 -12.91
C ALA A 139 7.78 -6.14 -13.83
N SER A 140 6.56 -5.83 -13.36
CA SER A 140 5.60 -5.05 -14.15
C SER A 140 6.11 -3.63 -14.40
N SER A 141 6.08 -3.16 -15.65
CA SER A 141 6.45 -1.78 -16.03
C SER A 141 5.57 -0.71 -15.39
N GLU A 142 4.40 -1.08 -14.89
CA GLU A 142 3.51 -0.21 -14.15
C GLU A 142 3.90 -0.07 -12.68
N ASN A 143 4.68 -1.01 -12.15
CA ASN A 143 5.14 -0.94 -10.77
C ASN A 143 6.26 0.09 -10.64
N PHE A 144 6.18 0.90 -9.58
CA PHE A 144 7.21 1.90 -9.27
C PHE A 144 8.61 1.28 -9.13
N MET A 145 8.70 0.04 -8.62
CA MET A 145 9.97 -0.66 -8.42
C MET A 145 10.74 -0.90 -9.72
N SER A 146 10.04 -1.02 -10.86
CA SER A 146 10.69 -1.23 -12.17
C SER A 146 11.60 -0.08 -12.59
N GLY A 147 11.32 1.14 -12.12
CA GLY A 147 12.12 2.34 -12.40
C GLY A 147 12.90 2.88 -11.20
N LEU A 148 12.79 2.25 -10.04
CA LEU A 148 13.32 2.80 -8.79
C LEU A 148 14.83 3.08 -8.84
N PHE A 149 15.61 2.18 -9.39
CA PHE A 149 17.07 2.31 -9.43
C PHE A 149 17.56 3.35 -10.44
N GLU A 150 16.72 3.71 -11.41
CA GLU A 150 17.01 4.75 -12.39
C GLU A 150 16.41 6.11 -12.01
N LEU A 151 15.61 6.19 -10.97
CA LEU A 151 14.82 7.36 -10.62
C LEU A 151 15.66 8.63 -10.46
N ALA A 152 16.87 8.52 -9.88
CA ALA A 152 17.77 9.64 -9.66
C ALA A 152 18.64 10.00 -10.87
N SER A 153 18.88 9.05 -11.79
CA SER A 153 19.78 9.22 -12.93
C SER A 153 19.07 9.40 -14.27
N ASN A 154 17.80 9.06 -14.36
CA ASN A 154 17.01 9.11 -15.59
C ASN A 154 15.81 10.04 -15.43
N GLY A 155 15.93 11.26 -15.97
CA GLY A 155 14.88 12.28 -15.89
C GLY A 155 13.55 11.86 -16.52
N ALA A 156 13.55 10.98 -17.55
CA ALA A 156 12.32 10.48 -18.14
C ALA A 156 11.58 9.51 -17.21
N VAL A 157 12.31 8.68 -16.46
CA VAL A 157 11.73 7.79 -15.44
C VAL A 157 11.15 8.63 -14.30
N PHE A 158 11.89 9.62 -13.83
CA PHE A 158 11.40 10.55 -12.79
C PHE A 158 10.12 11.25 -13.23
N ALA A 159 10.11 11.86 -14.42
CA ALA A 159 8.96 12.59 -14.95
C ALA A 159 7.73 11.68 -15.13
N ARG A 160 7.93 10.42 -15.56
CA ARG A 160 6.87 9.42 -15.65
C ARG A 160 6.23 9.14 -14.30
N GLU A 161 7.03 8.87 -13.28
CA GLU A 161 6.51 8.55 -11.94
C GLU A 161 5.91 9.79 -11.26
N GLU A 162 6.49 10.96 -11.44
CA GLU A 162 5.90 12.23 -11.01
C GLU A 162 4.55 12.47 -11.69
N GLY A 163 4.46 12.25 -12.99
CA GLY A 163 3.21 12.39 -13.75
C GLY A 163 2.11 11.45 -13.23
N ARG A 164 2.43 10.19 -12.96
CA ARG A 164 1.51 9.22 -12.34
C ARG A 164 1.05 9.66 -10.95
N PHE A 165 1.98 10.13 -10.13
CA PHE A 165 1.67 10.66 -8.80
C PHE A 165 0.73 11.87 -8.88
N ARG A 166 1.05 12.86 -9.73
CA ARG A 166 0.23 14.07 -9.91
C ARG A 166 -1.16 13.74 -10.46
N ALA A 167 -1.25 12.84 -11.43
CA ALA A 167 -2.53 12.41 -11.99
C ALA A 167 -3.43 11.77 -10.91
N SER A 168 -2.88 10.90 -10.07
CA SER A 168 -3.63 10.25 -9.00
C SER A 168 -4.01 11.21 -7.85
N LEU A 169 -3.22 12.26 -7.63
CA LEU A 169 -3.55 13.33 -6.68
C LEU A 169 -4.65 14.24 -7.24
N ALA A 170 -4.57 14.60 -8.53
CA ALA A 170 -5.58 15.43 -9.19
C ALA A 170 -6.95 14.73 -9.30
N ALA A 171 -6.96 13.38 -9.36
CA ALA A 171 -8.19 12.58 -9.37
C ALA A 171 -8.78 12.35 -7.96
N LEU A 172 -8.11 12.86 -6.92
CA LEU A 172 -8.58 12.71 -5.54
C LEU A 172 -9.86 13.52 -5.31
N ASP A 173 -10.87 12.85 -4.80
CA ASP A 173 -12.16 13.43 -4.42
C ASP A 173 -12.59 12.90 -3.04
N ASP A 174 -13.64 13.47 -2.47
CA ASP A 174 -14.20 13.06 -1.18
C ASP A 174 -15.19 11.88 -1.30
N ARG A 175 -15.34 11.32 -2.48
CA ARG A 175 -16.25 10.21 -2.72
C ARG A 175 -15.69 8.93 -2.08
N VAL A 176 -16.49 8.31 -1.23
CA VAL A 176 -16.21 6.96 -0.72
C VAL A 176 -16.82 5.95 -1.70
N PRO A 177 -16.01 5.24 -2.51
CA PRO A 177 -16.55 4.23 -3.41
C PRO A 177 -17.07 3.03 -2.61
N GLY A 178 -18.16 2.45 -3.07
CA GLY A 178 -18.58 1.15 -2.56
C GLY A 178 -17.60 0.04 -2.97
N PRO A 179 -17.65 -1.13 -2.32
CA PRO A 179 -16.84 -2.27 -2.70
C PRO A 179 -17.26 -2.80 -4.09
N ASN A 180 -16.28 -3.10 -4.94
CA ASN A 180 -16.54 -3.69 -6.25
C ASN A 180 -17.15 -5.10 -6.13
N ARG A 181 -16.82 -5.82 -5.06
CA ARG A 181 -17.38 -7.14 -4.73
C ARG A 181 -17.87 -7.15 -3.29
N PRO A 182 -19.19 -7.03 -3.03
CA PRO A 182 -19.73 -7.18 -1.69
C PRO A 182 -19.58 -8.63 -1.24
N GLN A 183 -19.13 -8.85 0.00
CA GLN A 183 -19.20 -10.17 0.64
C GLN A 183 -20.55 -10.33 1.32
N HIS A 184 -21.26 -11.40 0.97
CA HIS A 184 -22.44 -11.82 1.70
C HIS A 184 -22.02 -12.81 2.79
N LEU A 185 -22.17 -12.45 4.05
CA LEU A 185 -21.82 -13.29 5.20
C LEU A 185 -22.54 -14.66 5.19
N SER A 186 -23.68 -14.76 4.52
CA SER A 186 -24.41 -16.03 4.33
C SER A 186 -23.71 -17.07 3.45
N LEU A 187 -22.63 -16.69 2.76
CA LEU A 187 -21.84 -17.59 1.91
C LEU A 187 -20.55 -18.07 2.59
N ILE A 188 -20.25 -17.58 3.77
CA ILE A 188 -19.13 -18.10 4.58
C ILE A 188 -19.69 -19.33 5.31
N GLN A 189 -19.59 -20.49 4.67
CA GLN A 189 -19.75 -21.76 5.39
C GLN A 189 -18.51 -21.91 6.29
N LEU A 190 -18.75 -21.85 7.60
CA LEU A 190 -17.78 -22.17 8.64
C LEU A 190 -17.45 -23.67 8.62
#